data_55e9a10856cb16a5bde2306d8b4ad87b
#
_entry.id   55e9a10856cb16a5bde2306d8b4ad87b
#
_cell.length_a   1.000
_cell.length_b   1.000
_cell.length_c   1.000
_cell.angle_alpha   90.00
_cell.angle_beta   90.00
_cell.angle_gamma   90.00
#
_symmetry.space_group_name_H-M   'P 1'
#
loop_
_entity.id
_entity.type
_entity.pdbx_description
1 polymer ?
#
loop_
_entity_poly.entity_id
_entity_poly.type
_entity_poly.pdbx_seq_one_letter_code
_entity_poly.pdbx_strand_id
1 'polypeptide(L)'
;MSPTGNPNIAPWLAVHDAQKAVDYYKAAFGAVELYRLPADDGSLAVVQLAIGGATFWVQADSNVSPSGAGTGLVRMILSVDDPDAVFERAVAAGAAVVAAIHEDYGWRTGRVTDPFGFDWEVSKQLS
;
A
#
# COMPACT_ATOMS: atom_id res chain seq x y z
N MET A 1 3.98 -3.92 29.53
CA MET A 1 3.95 -3.43 29.05
C MET A 1 4.04 -2.74 28.71
N SER A 2 3.82 -2.61 28.67
CA SER A 2 3.71 -1.81 28.33
C SER A 2 3.51 -1.42 27.79
N PRO A 3 3.56 -1.43 27.80
CA PRO A 3 3.14 -0.79 27.19
C PRO A 3 2.90 -0.36 26.57
N THR A 4 2.81 -0.38 26.60
CA THR A 4 2.50 -0.01 25.97
C THR A 4 2.20 0.78 25.37
N GLY A 5 1.91 0.92 25.38
CA GLY A 5 2.07 1.60 24.34
C GLY A 5 1.29 2.76 23.92
N ASN A 6 1.90 3.44 22.98
CA ASN A 6 1.25 4.53 22.30
C ASN A 6 0.15 4.00 21.37
N PRO A 7 -0.97 4.72 21.21
CA PRO A 7 -1.95 4.36 20.21
C PRO A 7 -1.34 4.28 18.82
N ASN A 8 -1.90 3.42 18.00
CA ASN A 8 -1.40 3.13 16.67
C ASN A 8 -2.59 2.92 15.74
N ILE A 9 -2.49 3.44 14.54
CA ILE A 9 -3.49 3.23 13.50
C ILE A 9 -2.76 2.66 12.29
N ALA A 10 -3.27 1.56 11.76
CA ALA A 10 -2.70 0.96 10.56
C ALA A 10 -3.82 0.63 9.57
N PRO A 11 -3.59 0.83 8.28
CA PRO A 11 -4.56 0.41 7.26
C PRO A 11 -4.75 -1.10 7.25
N TRP A 12 -5.97 -1.53 6.97
CA TRP A 12 -6.31 -2.93 6.73
C TRP A 12 -6.96 -3.01 5.35
N LEU A 13 -6.28 -3.66 4.41
CA LEU A 13 -6.70 -3.70 3.02
C LEU A 13 -7.27 -5.09 2.70
N ALA A 14 -8.57 -5.16 2.39
CA ALA A 14 -9.17 -6.39 1.93
C ALA A 14 -8.99 -6.52 0.43
N VAL A 15 -8.40 -7.61 -0.02
CA VAL A 15 -8.10 -7.85 -1.43
C VAL A 15 -8.61 -9.24 -1.82
N HIS A 16 -8.83 -9.46 -3.11
CA HIS A 16 -9.27 -10.76 -3.59
C HIS A 16 -8.19 -11.84 -3.38
N ASP A 17 -6.95 -11.53 -3.70
CA ASP A 17 -5.80 -12.45 -3.63
C ASP A 17 -4.67 -11.80 -2.86
N ALA A 18 -4.48 -12.21 -1.60
CA ALA A 18 -3.48 -11.61 -0.74
C ALA A 18 -2.04 -11.85 -1.22
N GLN A 19 -1.75 -13.02 -1.81
CA GLN A 19 -0.39 -13.28 -2.30
C GLN A 19 -0.02 -12.35 -3.46
N LYS A 20 -0.96 -12.11 -4.37
CA LYS A 20 -0.73 -11.15 -5.46
C LYS A 20 -0.48 -9.74 -4.91
N ALA A 21 -1.23 -9.35 -3.89
CA ALA A 21 -1.06 -8.04 -3.26
C ALA A 21 0.32 -7.93 -2.61
N VAL A 22 0.74 -8.95 -1.87
CA VAL A 22 2.08 -8.98 -1.25
C VAL A 22 3.17 -8.83 -2.32
N ASP A 23 3.06 -9.60 -3.41
CA ASP A 23 4.05 -9.55 -4.49
C ASP A 23 4.09 -8.15 -5.11
N TYR A 24 2.93 -7.55 -5.32
CA TYR A 24 2.85 -6.18 -5.86
C TYR A 24 3.52 -5.18 -4.92
N TYR A 25 3.16 -5.18 -3.63
CA TYR A 25 3.68 -4.18 -2.69
C TYR A 25 5.18 -4.34 -2.47
N LYS A 26 5.70 -5.58 -2.54
CA LYS A 26 7.16 -5.79 -2.53
C LYS A 26 7.81 -5.17 -3.77
N ALA A 27 7.23 -5.39 -4.95
CA ALA A 27 7.80 -4.87 -6.19
C ALA A 27 7.66 -3.34 -6.29
N ALA A 28 6.49 -2.82 -5.91
CA ALA A 28 6.18 -1.39 -6.07
C ALA A 28 6.87 -0.52 -5.03
N PHE A 29 6.84 -0.93 -3.76
CA PHE A 29 7.23 -0.07 -2.64
C PHE A 29 8.38 -0.65 -1.81
N GLY A 30 8.89 -1.81 -2.16
CA GLY A 30 9.92 -2.47 -1.36
C GLY A 30 9.39 -2.95 -0.01
N ALA A 31 8.11 -3.30 0.06
CA ALA A 31 7.51 -3.78 1.30
C ALA A 31 8.18 -5.07 1.77
N VAL A 32 8.28 -5.22 3.09
CA VAL A 32 8.78 -6.45 3.72
C VAL A 32 7.67 -7.07 4.54
N GLU A 33 7.67 -8.39 4.59
CA GLU A 33 6.66 -9.16 5.32
C GLU A 33 7.09 -9.30 6.78
N LEU A 34 6.21 -8.87 7.70
CA LEU A 34 6.49 -8.97 9.13
C LEU A 34 5.75 -10.14 9.78
N TYR A 35 4.60 -10.53 9.25
CA TYR A 35 3.74 -11.55 9.84
C TYR A 35 2.88 -12.17 8.75
N ARG A 36 2.66 -13.47 8.84
CA ARG A 36 1.86 -14.22 7.87
C ARG A 36 0.96 -15.19 8.60
N LEU A 37 -0.34 -15.17 8.29
CA LEU A 37 -1.29 -16.13 8.80
C LEU A 37 -1.87 -16.91 7.60
N PRO A 38 -1.60 -18.24 7.50
CA PRO A 38 -2.19 -19.03 6.43
C PRO A 38 -3.64 -19.39 6.75
N ALA A 39 -4.43 -19.57 5.70
CA ALA A 39 -5.76 -20.16 5.81
C ALA A 39 -5.65 -21.68 5.94
N ASP A 40 -6.78 -22.34 6.23
CA ASP A 40 -6.81 -23.80 6.42
C ASP A 40 -6.33 -24.56 5.18
N ASP A 41 -6.54 -24.01 3.99
CA ASP A 41 -6.10 -24.63 2.73
C ASP A 41 -4.64 -24.31 2.38
N GLY A 42 -3.92 -23.61 3.25
CA GLY A 42 -2.53 -23.24 3.03
C GLY A 42 -2.33 -21.93 2.26
N SER A 43 -3.39 -21.33 1.72
CA SER A 43 -3.27 -20.04 1.07
C SER A 43 -3.05 -18.93 2.09
N LEU A 44 -2.60 -17.77 1.65
CA LEU A 44 -2.35 -16.63 2.53
C LEU A 44 -3.67 -15.95 2.91
N ALA A 45 -3.99 -15.94 4.21
CA ALA A 45 -5.21 -15.31 4.71
C ALA A 45 -4.98 -13.86 5.11
N VAL A 46 -3.95 -13.61 5.94
CA VAL A 46 -3.63 -12.27 6.46
C VAL A 46 -2.13 -12.11 6.47
N VAL A 47 -1.66 -10.93 6.13
CA VAL A 47 -0.24 -10.60 6.18
C VAL A 47 -0.06 -9.18 6.69
N GLN A 48 0.98 -8.97 7.49
CA GLN A 48 1.41 -7.62 7.86
C GLN A 48 2.64 -7.27 7.04
N LEU A 49 2.60 -6.12 6.40
CA LEU A 49 3.70 -5.59 5.59
C LEU A 49 4.21 -4.29 6.19
N ALA A 50 5.46 -3.99 5.91
CA ALA A 50 6.06 -2.70 6.27
C ALA A 50 6.76 -2.10 5.07
N ILE A 51 6.56 -0.80 4.87
CA ILE A 51 7.30 0.01 3.92
C ILE A 51 8.12 0.98 4.76
N GLY A 52 9.44 0.73 4.85
CA GLY A 52 10.24 1.38 5.87
C GLY A 52 9.71 1.00 7.26
N GLY A 53 9.41 1.97 8.08
CA GLY A 53 8.80 1.72 9.39
C GLY A 53 7.28 1.73 9.39
N ALA A 54 6.65 1.97 8.25
CA ALA A 54 5.19 2.11 8.16
C ALA A 54 4.53 0.76 7.89
N THR A 55 3.61 0.36 8.75
CA THR A 55 2.97 -0.95 8.67
C THR A 55 1.54 -0.86 8.18
N PHE A 56 1.10 -1.91 7.50
CA PHE A 56 -0.30 -2.09 7.10
C PHE A 56 -0.58 -3.57 6.93
N TRP A 57 -1.86 -3.91 6.89
CA TRP A 57 -2.32 -5.29 6.81
C TRP A 57 -3.00 -5.56 5.49
N VAL A 58 -2.88 -6.79 5.00
CA VAL A 58 -3.58 -7.26 3.80
C VAL A 58 -4.32 -8.53 4.17
N GLN A 59 -5.59 -8.60 3.81
CA GLN A 59 -6.45 -9.76 4.06
C GLN A 59 -7.01 -10.27 2.74
N ALA A 60 -6.99 -11.59 2.56
CA ALA A 60 -7.67 -12.23 1.44
C ALA A 60 -9.17 -12.28 1.71
N ASP A 61 -9.97 -11.83 0.76
CA ASP A 61 -11.42 -11.86 0.86
C ASP A 61 -12.00 -12.16 -0.53
N SER A 62 -12.53 -13.36 -0.70
CA SER A 62 -13.05 -13.81 -2.00
C SER A 62 -14.29 -13.03 -2.43
N ASN A 63 -14.94 -12.31 -1.53
CA ASN A 63 -16.09 -11.47 -1.87
C ASN A 63 -15.68 -10.10 -2.43
N VAL A 64 -14.40 -9.76 -2.33
CA VAL A 64 -13.89 -8.52 -2.91
C VAL A 64 -13.54 -8.76 -4.37
N SER A 65 -13.88 -7.80 -5.23
CA SER A 65 -13.54 -7.89 -6.65
C SER A 65 -12.01 -7.95 -6.84
N PRO A 66 -11.51 -8.74 -7.80
CA PRO A 66 -10.06 -8.80 -8.06
C PRO A 66 -9.40 -7.46 -8.33
N SER A 67 -10.13 -6.50 -8.92
CA SER A 67 -9.60 -5.17 -9.22
C SER A 67 -9.99 -4.14 -8.16
N GLY A 68 -10.72 -4.56 -7.12
CA GLY A 68 -11.31 -3.63 -6.18
C GLY A 68 -12.42 -2.83 -6.83
N ALA A 69 -13.44 -2.49 -6.09
CA ALA A 69 -14.48 -1.61 -6.59
C ALA A 69 -14.16 -0.20 -6.11
N GLY A 70 -13.36 0.51 -6.85
CA GLY A 70 -12.92 1.86 -6.59
C GLY A 70 -13.66 2.57 -5.48
N THR A 71 -13.09 2.59 -4.34
CA THR A 71 -13.74 3.20 -3.20
C THR A 71 -13.48 4.69 -3.14
N GLY A 72 -12.26 5.11 -3.44
CA GLY A 72 -11.89 6.51 -3.44
C GLY A 72 -12.08 7.23 -2.11
N LEU A 73 -12.56 6.54 -1.07
CA LEU A 73 -12.88 7.18 0.21
C LEU A 73 -11.66 7.30 1.12
N VAL A 74 -10.66 6.45 0.94
CA VAL A 74 -9.43 6.45 1.74
C VAL A 74 -8.24 6.44 0.81
N ARG A 75 -7.26 7.26 1.12
CA ARG A 75 -6.01 7.34 0.36
C ARG A 75 -4.85 7.19 1.32
N MET A 76 -3.90 6.33 0.97
CA MET A 76 -2.68 6.19 1.73
C MET A 76 -1.67 7.23 1.25
N ILE A 77 -1.09 7.97 2.18
CA ILE A 77 -0.04 8.93 1.87
C ILE A 77 1.28 8.31 2.29
N LEU A 78 2.11 8.00 1.32
CA LEU A 78 3.41 7.41 1.53
C LEU A 78 4.47 8.49 1.36
N SER A 79 5.02 8.95 2.47
CA SER A 79 6.07 9.96 2.47
C SER A 79 7.43 9.28 2.29
N VAL A 80 8.16 9.70 1.26
CA VAL A 80 9.45 9.09 0.89
C VAL A 80 10.45 10.16 0.49
N ASP A 81 11.73 9.79 0.48
CA ASP A 81 12.78 10.74 0.10
C ASP A 81 12.82 11.02 -1.40
N ASP A 82 12.47 10.02 -2.23
CA ASP A 82 12.51 10.15 -3.68
C ASP A 82 11.17 9.71 -4.27
N PRO A 83 10.18 10.61 -4.30
CA PRO A 83 8.85 10.25 -4.81
C PRO A 83 8.86 9.88 -6.28
N ASP A 84 9.74 10.46 -7.10
CA ASP A 84 9.82 10.12 -8.51
C ASP A 84 10.19 8.65 -8.71
N ALA A 85 11.21 8.16 -8.01
CA ALA A 85 11.66 6.79 -8.14
C ALA A 85 10.58 5.80 -7.65
N VAL A 86 9.94 6.11 -6.53
CA VAL A 86 8.88 5.24 -5.97
C VAL A 86 7.68 5.22 -6.90
N PHE A 87 7.28 6.39 -7.42
CA PHE A 87 6.17 6.50 -8.37
C PHE A 87 6.45 5.64 -9.61
N GLU A 88 7.63 5.74 -10.20
CA GLU A 88 8.00 4.96 -11.37
C GLU A 88 7.96 3.45 -11.10
N ARG A 89 8.45 3.01 -9.94
CA ARG A 89 8.39 1.60 -9.56
C ARG A 89 6.96 1.11 -9.42
N ALA A 90 6.09 1.92 -8.79
CA ALA A 90 4.70 1.56 -8.60
C ALA A 90 3.99 1.38 -9.94
N VAL A 91 4.20 2.30 -10.87
CA VAL A 91 3.62 2.23 -12.21
C VAL A 91 4.17 1.02 -12.98
N ALA A 92 5.48 0.80 -12.91
CA ALA A 92 6.12 -0.33 -13.58
C ALA A 92 5.58 -1.67 -13.04
N ALA A 93 5.21 -1.70 -11.76
CA ALA A 93 4.66 -2.91 -11.13
C ALA A 93 3.16 -3.10 -11.41
N GLY A 94 2.48 -2.11 -12.01
CA GLY A 94 1.10 -2.28 -12.44
C GLY A 94 0.09 -1.24 -11.97
N ALA A 95 0.52 -0.19 -11.27
CA ALA A 95 -0.40 0.84 -10.82
C ALA A 95 -0.84 1.73 -11.99
N ALA A 96 -2.07 2.24 -11.90
CA ALA A 96 -2.59 3.21 -12.84
C ALA A 96 -2.31 4.62 -12.35
N VAL A 97 -1.87 5.49 -13.25
CA VAL A 97 -1.57 6.89 -12.91
C VAL A 97 -2.87 7.66 -12.74
N VAL A 98 -3.04 8.31 -11.57
CA VAL A 98 -4.12 9.25 -11.32
C VAL A 98 -3.62 10.68 -11.53
N ALA A 99 -2.44 10.99 -10.95
CA ALA A 99 -1.79 12.28 -11.15
C ALA A 99 -0.28 12.06 -11.22
N ALA A 100 0.34 12.53 -12.30
CA ALA A 100 1.79 12.44 -12.45
C ALA A 100 2.49 13.28 -11.37
N ILE A 101 3.77 12.96 -11.13
CA ILE A 101 4.56 13.73 -10.16
C ILE A 101 4.54 15.21 -10.53
N HIS A 102 4.25 16.03 -9.56
CA HIS A 102 4.20 17.49 -9.70
C HIS A 102 4.49 18.13 -8.34
N GLU A 103 4.67 19.44 -8.34
CA GLU A 103 4.88 20.19 -7.10
C GLU A 103 3.72 21.15 -6.88
N ASP A 104 3.20 21.14 -5.66
CA ASP A 104 2.03 21.93 -5.29
C ASP A 104 2.04 22.18 -3.78
N TYR A 105 1.79 23.39 -3.39
CA TYR A 105 1.69 23.78 -1.98
C TYR A 105 2.85 23.33 -1.10
N GLY A 106 4.07 23.30 -1.66
CA GLY A 106 5.26 22.90 -0.90
C GLY A 106 5.47 21.39 -0.81
N TRP A 107 4.78 20.62 -1.65
CA TRP A 107 4.94 19.17 -1.73
C TRP A 107 5.30 18.76 -3.15
N ARG A 108 6.14 17.74 -3.26
CA ARG A 108 6.33 17.02 -4.53
C ARG A 108 5.59 15.70 -4.41
N THR A 109 4.61 15.47 -5.28
CA THR A 109 3.65 14.40 -5.07
C THR A 109 3.12 13.84 -6.38
N GLY A 110 2.72 12.58 -6.35
CA GLY A 110 1.99 11.94 -7.44
C GLY A 110 1.03 10.91 -6.85
N ARG A 111 0.00 10.55 -7.62
CA ARG A 111 -1.01 9.59 -7.18
C ARG A 111 -1.15 8.46 -8.17
N VAL A 112 -1.32 7.27 -7.63
CA VAL A 112 -1.59 6.06 -8.39
C VAL A 112 -2.74 5.30 -7.74
N THR A 113 -3.44 4.50 -8.54
CA THR A 113 -4.34 3.48 -8.00
C THR A 113 -3.65 2.13 -8.22
N ASP A 114 -3.51 1.35 -7.15
CA ASP A 114 -2.86 0.05 -7.27
C ASP A 114 -3.79 -0.94 -7.98
N PRO A 115 -3.29 -2.13 -8.38
CA PRO A 115 -4.11 -3.11 -9.12
C PRO A 115 -5.30 -3.64 -8.32
N PHE A 116 -5.37 -3.36 -7.02
CA PHE A 116 -6.43 -3.86 -6.13
C PHE A 116 -7.46 -2.77 -5.81
N GLY A 117 -7.29 -1.57 -6.38
CA GLY A 117 -8.26 -0.49 -6.25
C GLY A 117 -7.96 0.53 -5.18
N PHE A 118 -6.80 0.44 -4.53
CA PHE A 118 -6.44 1.38 -3.46
C PHE A 118 -5.61 2.54 -4.01
N ASP A 119 -5.92 3.74 -3.51
CA ASP A 119 -5.22 4.96 -3.92
C ASP A 119 -4.01 5.21 -3.01
N TRP A 120 -2.88 5.50 -3.64
CA TRP A 120 -1.62 5.84 -2.97
C TRP A 120 -1.14 7.18 -3.48
N GLU A 121 -0.80 8.05 -2.57
CA GLU A 121 -0.11 9.30 -2.89
C GLU A 121 1.32 9.17 -2.42
N VAL A 122 2.25 9.27 -3.35
CA VAL A 122 3.68 9.21 -3.05
C VAL A 122 4.17 10.63 -2.97
N SER A 123 4.71 11.04 -1.83
CA SER A 123 4.97 12.46 -1.61
C SER A 123 6.21 12.74 -0.77
N LYS A 124 6.70 13.97 -0.92
CA LYS A 124 7.78 14.51 -0.10
C LYS A 124 7.50 15.98 0.17
N GLN A 125 7.57 16.36 1.42
CA GLN A 125 7.45 17.77 1.78
C GLN A 125 8.73 18.52 1.39
N LEU A 126 8.55 19.59 0.65
CA LEU A 126 9.63 20.49 0.28
C LEU A 126 9.72 21.57 1.37
N SER A 127 10.86 21.72 1.97
CA SER A 127 11.03 22.62 3.12
C SER A 127 10.86 24.08 2.77
#